data_d470985d26ac62ecd60e5a7b908f9c44
#
_entry.id   d470985d26ac62ecd60e5a7b908f9c44
#
_cell.length_a   1.000
_cell.length_b   1.000
_cell.length_c   1.000
_cell.angle_alpha   90.00
_cell.angle_beta   90.00
_cell.angle_gamma   90.00
#
_symmetry.space_group_name_H-M   'P 1'
#
loop_
_entity.id
_entity.type
_entity.pdbx_description
1 polymer ?
#
loop_
_entity_poly.entity_id
_entity_poly.type
_entity_poly.pdbx_seq_one_letter_code
_entity_poly.pdbx_strand_id
1 'polypeptide(L)'
;MQYGFWSVVPPILTIVLALVTKNVFISLLIGIFTSSMVLCGGAPLTGLNDAFYSFIHTFESSGNTITLISFLLIGALIYLIEKSGGVEGFTEVMLKKRALIKTKRGANIFTWLLGIIIFTSGSLSCMVTGSVSRPFNDALKVPHEKSAFIVHATSTPWCVLFPLSGWLAALAGYLTSGGVPENEAISVLLRSIPLNFYCILAVFGTLAVSLFGINIGPMRKAEDRAEKTGSLDNPGRGGALTDEAMSPSKAKPRVLNMLLPMGVLIATILAVLTITGKGNPTQGAGMQSLLWGCILAVLTICILCVAQKLFSVDEVINEMFKGMGTMLPVAGILLFGFTMGNLVKDLDTGNYLTSVFMGVLSPALLPALSFLLCMLLSFATGTSMGTMAIMSVICLPMAISMGISIPLVAGAVFGGAIFGDHASPISDTTIMSCATTGCDIIDHVKTQMPYVLIFAAISLVLYVVLGFVM
;
A
#
# COMPACT_ATOMS: atom_id res chain seq x y z
N MET A 1 20.32 -28.69 6.43
CA MET A 1 19.34 -27.91 7.23
C MET A 1 19.79 -27.91 8.70
N GLN A 2 20.64 -26.96 9.04
CA GLN A 2 21.32 -26.92 10.35
C GLN A 2 20.33 -26.68 11.52
N TYR A 3 19.29 -25.88 11.30
CA TYR A 3 18.35 -25.47 12.35
C TYR A 3 17.02 -26.25 12.33
N GLY A 4 16.69 -26.95 11.24
CA GLY A 4 15.51 -27.77 11.12
C GLY A 4 14.21 -27.05 11.51
N PHE A 5 13.38 -27.65 12.35
CA PHE A 5 12.11 -27.06 12.84
C PHE A 5 12.31 -25.68 13.51
N TRP A 6 13.44 -25.45 14.19
CA TRP A 6 13.69 -24.19 14.87
C TRP A 6 13.82 -23.00 13.93
N SER A 7 14.13 -23.21 12.64
CA SER A 7 14.16 -22.14 11.64
C SER A 7 12.79 -21.51 11.38
N VAL A 8 11.70 -22.25 11.62
CA VAL A 8 10.33 -21.80 11.35
C VAL A 8 9.66 -21.16 12.56
N VAL A 9 10.19 -21.42 13.76
CA VAL A 9 9.61 -20.88 15.01
C VAL A 9 9.54 -19.36 15.01
N PRO A 10 10.61 -18.59 14.68
CA PRO A 10 10.56 -17.14 14.69
C PRO A 10 9.52 -16.53 13.73
N PRO A 11 9.45 -16.91 12.43
CA PRO A 11 8.43 -16.36 11.53
C PRO A 11 7.00 -16.74 11.93
N ILE A 12 6.75 -17.97 12.41
CA ILE A 12 5.43 -18.36 12.94
C ILE A 12 5.07 -17.54 14.18
N LEU A 13 6.01 -17.38 15.10
CA LEU A 13 5.81 -16.56 16.30
C LEU A 13 5.47 -15.11 15.93
N THR A 14 6.17 -14.55 14.93
CA THR A 14 5.87 -13.21 14.41
C THR A 14 4.44 -13.10 13.90
N ILE A 15 3.94 -14.07 13.12
CA ILE A 15 2.56 -14.10 12.63
C ILE A 15 1.57 -14.20 13.81
N VAL A 16 1.79 -15.14 14.72
CA VAL A 16 0.91 -15.34 15.88
C VAL A 16 0.85 -14.08 16.75
N LEU A 17 1.98 -13.48 17.03
CA LEU A 17 2.04 -12.22 17.80
C LEU A 17 1.35 -11.07 17.05
N ALA A 18 1.49 -10.96 15.74
CA ALA A 18 0.80 -9.94 14.95
C ALA A 18 -0.73 -10.10 15.02
N LEU A 19 -1.23 -11.32 14.99
CA LEU A 19 -2.66 -11.63 15.13
C LEU A 19 -3.18 -11.32 16.54
N VAL A 20 -2.41 -11.66 17.59
CA VAL A 20 -2.81 -11.49 18.99
C VAL A 20 -2.67 -10.06 19.45
N THR A 21 -1.51 -9.44 19.20
CA THR A 21 -1.19 -8.08 19.69
C THR A 21 -1.73 -6.98 18.80
N LYS A 22 -2.03 -7.30 17.53
CA LYS A 22 -2.37 -6.34 16.46
C LYS A 22 -1.29 -5.26 16.28
N ASN A 23 -0.06 -5.55 16.68
CA ASN A 23 1.07 -4.63 16.61
C ASN A 23 2.25 -5.27 15.85
N VAL A 24 2.46 -4.78 14.63
CA VAL A 24 3.48 -5.30 13.72
C VAL A 24 4.89 -5.06 14.24
N PHE A 25 5.16 -3.89 14.88
CA PHE A 25 6.48 -3.56 15.41
C PHE A 25 6.93 -4.55 16.49
N ILE A 26 6.07 -4.79 17.48
CA ILE A 26 6.36 -5.73 18.58
C ILE A 26 6.54 -7.13 18.01
N SER A 27 5.72 -7.52 17.06
CA SER A 27 5.76 -8.86 16.46
C SER A 27 7.07 -9.10 15.70
N LEU A 28 7.48 -8.15 14.85
CA LEU A 28 8.75 -8.23 14.13
C LEU A 28 9.95 -8.16 15.08
N LEU A 29 9.92 -7.29 16.09
CA LEU A 29 11.01 -7.18 17.08
C LEU A 29 11.24 -8.49 17.83
N ILE A 30 10.16 -9.14 18.30
CA ILE A 30 10.26 -10.44 18.97
C ILE A 30 10.70 -11.53 17.97
N GLY A 31 10.23 -11.47 16.72
CA GLY A 31 10.68 -12.36 15.66
C GLY A 31 12.17 -12.25 15.37
N ILE A 32 12.70 -11.03 15.27
CA ILE A 32 14.13 -10.75 15.09
C ILE A 32 14.94 -11.31 16.27
N PHE A 33 14.53 -10.99 17.49
CA PHE A 33 15.20 -11.50 18.69
C PHE A 33 15.21 -13.04 18.76
N THR A 34 14.06 -13.67 18.49
CA THR A 34 13.98 -15.14 18.51
C THR A 34 14.78 -15.78 17.37
N SER A 35 14.85 -15.14 16.19
CA SER A 35 15.70 -15.59 15.09
C SER A 35 17.17 -15.59 15.49
N SER A 36 17.64 -14.47 16.05
CA SER A 36 19.02 -14.33 16.53
C SER A 36 19.34 -15.31 17.67
N MET A 37 18.38 -15.55 18.56
CA MET A 37 18.57 -16.60 19.60
C MET A 37 18.79 -17.99 18.99
N VAL A 38 18.02 -18.36 17.98
CA VAL A 38 18.15 -19.67 17.30
C VAL A 38 19.52 -19.76 16.62
N LEU A 39 19.96 -18.70 15.93
CA LEU A 39 21.27 -18.62 15.27
C LEU A 39 22.42 -18.76 16.29
N CYS A 40 22.26 -18.21 17.49
CA CYS A 40 23.25 -18.27 18.59
C CYS A 40 23.11 -19.53 19.48
N GLY A 41 22.42 -20.59 19.00
CA GLY A 41 22.30 -21.85 19.77
C GLY A 41 21.45 -21.76 21.04
N GLY A 42 20.54 -20.80 21.13
CA GLY A 42 19.62 -20.61 22.26
C GLY A 42 20.17 -19.71 23.38
N ALA A 43 21.31 -19.05 23.20
CA ALA A 43 21.90 -18.17 24.21
C ALA A 43 21.25 -16.78 24.23
N PRO A 44 20.46 -16.37 25.27
CA PRO A 44 19.64 -15.14 25.21
C PRO A 44 20.46 -13.85 25.11
N LEU A 45 21.54 -13.72 25.84
CA LEU A 45 22.39 -12.51 25.84
C LEU A 45 23.13 -12.36 24.51
N THR A 46 23.68 -13.45 23.99
CA THR A 46 24.35 -13.46 22.69
C THR A 46 23.32 -13.17 21.57
N GLY A 47 22.15 -13.79 21.65
CA GLY A 47 21.06 -13.54 20.69
C GLY A 47 20.56 -12.09 20.74
N LEU A 48 20.49 -11.46 21.91
CA LEU A 48 20.14 -10.05 22.02
C LEU A 48 21.19 -9.15 21.35
N ASN A 49 22.47 -9.43 21.61
CA ASN A 49 23.56 -8.69 20.97
C ASN A 49 23.56 -8.86 19.46
N ASP A 50 23.39 -10.08 18.97
CA ASP A 50 23.28 -10.40 17.55
C ASP A 50 22.09 -9.69 16.89
N ALA A 51 20.93 -9.65 17.55
CA ALA A 51 19.76 -8.91 17.08
C ALA A 51 20.06 -7.42 16.87
N PHE A 52 20.81 -6.77 17.78
CA PHE A 52 21.22 -5.38 17.59
C PHE A 52 22.18 -5.21 16.40
N TYR A 53 23.15 -6.10 16.25
CA TYR A 53 24.07 -6.04 15.11
C TYR A 53 23.34 -6.33 13.79
N SER A 54 22.31 -7.16 13.77
CA SER A 54 21.50 -7.43 12.57
C SER A 54 20.82 -6.18 12.03
N PHE A 55 20.41 -5.23 12.89
CA PHE A 55 19.93 -3.91 12.44
C PHE A 55 21.05 -3.11 11.75
N ILE A 56 22.26 -3.12 12.30
CA ILE A 56 23.41 -2.41 11.70
C ILE A 56 23.74 -3.02 10.33
N HIS A 57 23.82 -4.34 10.23
CA HIS A 57 24.06 -5.04 8.97
C HIS A 57 22.97 -4.77 7.91
N THR A 58 21.74 -4.47 8.34
CA THR A 58 20.68 -4.09 7.40
C THR A 58 21.01 -2.80 6.65
N PHE A 59 21.69 -1.83 7.29
CA PHE A 59 22.13 -0.59 6.64
C PHE A 59 23.40 -0.76 5.77
N GLU A 60 24.15 -1.83 5.92
CA GLU A 60 25.29 -2.15 5.06
C GLU A 60 24.84 -2.51 3.62
N SER A 61 23.61 -3.00 3.47
CA SER A 61 22.99 -3.18 2.15
C SER A 61 22.67 -1.84 1.53
N SER A 62 23.28 -1.54 0.38
CA SER A 62 22.99 -0.32 -0.37
C SER A 62 21.53 -0.23 -0.80
N GLY A 63 20.91 -1.34 -1.20
CA GLY A 63 19.51 -1.38 -1.60
C GLY A 63 18.55 -1.10 -0.46
N ASN A 64 18.75 -1.69 0.72
CA ASN A 64 17.95 -1.41 1.90
C ASN A 64 18.04 0.07 2.30
N THR A 65 19.27 0.60 2.35
CA THR A 65 19.52 2.01 2.69
C THR A 65 18.89 2.95 1.67
N ILE A 66 19.06 2.70 0.37
CA ILE A 66 18.41 3.47 -0.70
C ILE A 66 16.89 3.43 -0.56
N THR A 67 16.32 2.27 -0.27
CA THR A 67 14.87 2.12 -0.09
C THR A 67 14.36 2.99 1.06
N LEU A 68 15.01 2.91 2.23
CA LEU A 68 14.63 3.69 3.41
C LEU A 68 14.72 5.20 3.15
N ILE A 69 15.82 5.67 2.55
CA ILE A 69 16.01 7.09 2.21
C ILE A 69 14.96 7.54 1.19
N SER A 70 14.75 6.76 0.13
CA SER A 70 13.77 7.10 -0.91
C SER A 70 12.36 7.19 -0.34
N PHE A 71 12.03 6.30 0.60
CA PHE A 71 10.72 6.29 1.24
C PHE A 71 10.49 7.55 2.11
N LEU A 72 11.49 7.99 2.86
CA LEU A 72 11.43 9.24 3.61
C LEU A 72 11.31 10.46 2.67
N LEU A 73 12.05 10.49 1.57
CA LEU A 73 11.96 11.55 0.56
C LEU A 73 10.59 11.61 -0.12
N ILE A 74 9.95 10.46 -0.37
CA ILE A 74 8.56 10.41 -0.86
C ILE A 74 7.62 11.06 0.14
N GLY A 75 7.79 10.83 1.44
CA GLY A 75 7.02 11.50 2.49
C GLY A 75 7.18 13.03 2.43
N ALA A 76 8.41 13.50 2.28
CA ALA A 76 8.69 14.92 2.10
C ALA A 76 8.01 15.49 0.85
N LEU A 77 8.12 14.78 -0.28
CA LEU A 77 7.50 15.18 -1.55
C LEU A 77 5.99 15.33 -1.43
N ILE A 78 5.30 14.31 -0.92
CA ILE A 78 3.84 14.30 -0.76
C ILE A 78 3.41 15.46 0.15
N TYR A 79 4.04 15.60 1.30
CA TYR A 79 3.72 16.63 2.28
C TYR A 79 3.91 18.05 1.75
N LEU A 80 5.01 18.32 1.04
CA LEU A 80 5.26 19.63 0.42
C LEU A 80 4.30 19.93 -0.73
N ILE A 81 3.92 18.95 -1.54
CA ILE A 81 2.88 19.10 -2.57
C ILE A 81 1.55 19.52 -1.93
N GLU A 82 1.18 18.87 -0.82
CA GLU A 82 -0.04 19.20 -0.07
C GLU A 82 0.04 20.62 0.51
N LYS A 83 1.08 20.94 1.26
CA LYS A 83 1.25 22.25 1.93
C LYS A 83 1.39 23.41 0.95
N SER A 84 1.88 23.17 -0.26
CA SER A 84 2.01 24.20 -1.30
C SER A 84 0.72 24.50 -2.07
N GLY A 85 -0.40 23.83 -1.73
CA GLY A 85 -1.66 23.97 -2.47
C GLY A 85 -1.65 23.27 -3.82
N GLY A 86 -0.76 22.31 -4.03
CA GLY A 86 -0.65 21.52 -5.26
C GLY A 86 -1.87 20.63 -5.48
N VAL A 87 -2.33 19.98 -4.42
CA VAL A 87 -3.49 19.09 -4.43
C VAL A 87 -4.78 19.87 -4.67
N GLU A 88 -4.95 21.00 -3.97
CA GLU A 88 -6.10 21.90 -4.16
C GLU A 88 -6.13 22.48 -5.57
N GLY A 89 -4.97 22.90 -6.10
CA GLY A 89 -4.87 23.41 -7.46
C GLY A 89 -5.24 22.38 -8.52
N PHE A 90 -4.83 21.14 -8.32
CA PHE A 90 -5.23 20.03 -9.17
C PHE A 90 -6.74 19.77 -9.08
N THR A 91 -7.28 19.77 -7.88
CA THR A 91 -8.71 19.63 -7.58
C THR A 91 -9.55 20.73 -8.28
N GLU A 92 -9.14 22.00 -8.18
CA GLU A 92 -9.84 23.10 -8.85
C GLU A 92 -9.88 22.94 -10.38
N VAL A 93 -8.80 22.51 -11.01
CA VAL A 93 -8.76 22.23 -12.44
C VAL A 93 -9.76 21.13 -12.82
N MET A 94 -9.86 20.07 -12.00
CA MET A 94 -10.83 19.00 -12.21
C MET A 94 -12.29 19.49 -11.99
N LEU A 95 -12.52 20.32 -10.97
CA LEU A 95 -13.84 20.86 -10.65
C LEU A 95 -14.38 21.88 -11.67
N LYS A 96 -13.53 22.61 -12.40
CA LYS A 96 -13.95 23.50 -13.47
C LYS A 96 -14.73 22.81 -14.61
N LYS A 97 -14.61 21.48 -14.69
CA LYS A 97 -15.43 20.64 -15.58
C LYS A 97 -16.78 20.23 -14.99
N ARG A 98 -17.24 20.87 -13.92
CA ARG A 98 -18.44 20.58 -13.10
C ARG A 98 -19.75 20.48 -13.89
N ALA A 99 -19.90 21.15 -14.99
CA ALA A 99 -21.13 21.16 -15.81
C ALA A 99 -21.52 19.80 -16.42
N LEU A 100 -20.63 18.78 -16.31
CA LEU A 100 -20.81 17.44 -16.90
C LEU A 100 -21.43 16.41 -15.92
N ILE A 101 -21.48 16.69 -14.60
CA ILE A 101 -21.95 15.72 -13.59
C ILE A 101 -23.41 16.01 -13.23
N LYS A 102 -24.33 15.34 -13.93
CA LYS A 102 -25.79 15.54 -13.75
C LYS A 102 -26.52 14.30 -13.25
N THR A 103 -25.86 13.18 -13.06
CA THR A 103 -26.48 11.90 -12.69
C THR A 103 -25.71 11.19 -11.59
N LYS A 104 -26.38 10.33 -10.81
CA LYS A 104 -25.71 9.47 -9.82
C LYS A 104 -24.53 8.69 -10.43
N ARG A 105 -24.72 8.10 -11.61
CA ARG A 105 -23.63 7.38 -12.32
C ARG A 105 -22.47 8.30 -12.64
N GLY A 106 -22.76 9.52 -13.11
CA GLY A 106 -21.74 10.52 -13.38
C GLY A 106 -20.94 10.89 -12.12
N ALA A 107 -21.59 11.04 -10.96
CA ALA A 107 -20.93 11.31 -9.69
C ALA A 107 -20.04 10.13 -9.24
N ASN A 108 -20.54 8.89 -9.34
CA ASN A 108 -19.77 7.70 -9.02
C ASN A 108 -18.53 7.55 -9.91
N ILE A 109 -18.66 7.77 -11.22
CA ILE A 109 -17.52 7.73 -12.17
C ILE A 109 -16.54 8.87 -11.87
N PHE A 110 -17.03 10.05 -11.56
CA PHE A 110 -16.18 11.17 -11.17
C PHE A 110 -15.38 10.86 -9.90
N THR A 111 -16.03 10.31 -8.87
CA THR A 111 -15.37 9.87 -7.64
C THR A 111 -14.30 8.82 -7.95
N TRP A 112 -14.62 7.85 -8.80
CA TRP A 112 -13.67 6.82 -9.24
C TRP A 112 -12.48 7.43 -9.99
N LEU A 113 -12.71 8.33 -10.94
CA LEU A 113 -11.65 9.01 -11.69
C LEU A 113 -10.73 9.84 -10.78
N LEU A 114 -11.29 10.54 -9.79
CA LEU A 114 -10.49 11.28 -8.81
C LEU A 114 -9.55 10.35 -8.04
N GLY A 115 -10.07 9.19 -7.57
CA GLY A 115 -9.25 8.20 -6.87
C GLY A 115 -8.11 7.65 -7.73
N ILE A 116 -8.35 7.43 -9.03
CA ILE A 116 -7.30 7.00 -9.98
C ILE A 116 -6.24 8.08 -10.19
N ILE A 117 -6.64 9.33 -10.25
CA ILE A 117 -5.72 10.44 -10.52
C ILE A 117 -4.84 10.73 -9.29
N ILE A 118 -5.36 10.52 -8.08
CA ILE A 118 -4.62 10.77 -6.83
C ILE A 118 -3.99 9.45 -6.36
N PHE A 119 -2.91 9.06 -7.02
CA PHE A 119 -2.23 7.78 -6.83
C PHE A 119 -1.03 7.83 -5.87
N THR A 120 -0.72 8.98 -5.28
CA THR A 120 0.54 9.19 -4.55
C THR A 120 0.59 8.46 -3.20
N SER A 121 -0.53 8.44 -2.48
CA SER A 121 -0.68 7.79 -1.17
C SER A 121 -2.14 7.36 -0.98
N GLY A 122 -2.36 6.19 -0.37
CA GLY A 122 -3.70 5.67 -0.10
C GLY A 122 -4.52 6.60 0.79
N SER A 123 -3.95 7.08 1.90
CA SER A 123 -4.63 7.97 2.85
C SER A 123 -4.94 9.33 2.22
N LEU A 124 -3.98 9.92 1.48
CA LEU A 124 -4.21 11.17 0.74
C LEU A 124 -5.28 10.99 -0.34
N SER A 125 -5.26 9.88 -1.08
CA SER A 125 -6.28 9.56 -2.07
C SER A 125 -7.67 9.48 -1.44
N CYS A 126 -7.84 8.78 -0.30
CA CYS A 126 -9.10 8.73 0.43
C CYS A 126 -9.56 10.13 0.84
N MET A 127 -8.65 10.93 1.41
CA MET A 127 -8.93 12.25 1.94
C MET A 127 -9.42 13.21 0.86
N VAL A 128 -8.66 13.33 -0.22
CA VAL A 128 -8.98 14.28 -1.30
C VAL A 128 -10.18 13.79 -2.13
N THR A 129 -10.18 12.52 -2.53
CA THR A 129 -11.26 11.95 -3.34
C THR A 129 -12.60 12.03 -2.60
N GLY A 130 -12.64 11.65 -1.30
CA GLY A 130 -13.82 11.71 -0.49
C GLY A 130 -14.36 13.12 -0.34
N SER A 131 -13.52 14.06 0.09
CA SER A 131 -13.93 15.44 0.35
C SER A 131 -14.37 16.18 -0.90
N VAL A 132 -13.65 15.99 -2.02
CA VAL A 132 -13.98 16.66 -3.29
C VAL A 132 -15.25 16.09 -3.94
N SER A 133 -15.45 14.77 -3.85
CA SER A 133 -16.63 14.14 -4.46
C SER A 133 -17.89 14.27 -3.62
N ARG A 134 -17.77 14.42 -2.30
CA ARG A 134 -18.89 14.46 -1.35
C ARG A 134 -19.99 15.46 -1.74
N PRO A 135 -19.73 16.76 -2.01
CA PRO A 135 -20.77 17.70 -2.37
C PRO A 135 -21.58 17.30 -3.61
N PHE A 136 -20.95 16.59 -4.56
CA PHE A 136 -21.62 16.09 -5.77
C PHE A 136 -22.47 14.86 -5.47
N ASN A 137 -21.88 13.93 -4.68
CA ASN A 137 -22.55 12.72 -4.26
C ASN A 137 -23.79 13.03 -3.43
N ASP A 138 -23.70 14.00 -2.49
CA ASP A 138 -24.80 14.45 -1.66
C ASP A 138 -25.93 15.10 -2.48
N ALA A 139 -25.56 16.02 -3.37
CA ALA A 139 -26.53 16.70 -4.25
C ALA A 139 -27.28 15.74 -5.18
N LEU A 140 -26.63 14.64 -5.58
CA LEU A 140 -27.20 13.62 -6.47
C LEU A 140 -27.74 12.40 -5.70
N LYS A 141 -27.86 12.49 -4.38
CA LYS A 141 -28.40 11.46 -3.47
C LYS A 141 -27.69 10.11 -3.62
N VAL A 142 -26.36 10.12 -3.75
CA VAL A 142 -25.54 8.91 -3.62
C VAL A 142 -25.36 8.61 -2.13
N PRO A 143 -25.71 7.42 -1.62
CA PRO A 143 -25.52 7.10 -0.21
C PRO A 143 -24.03 7.13 0.18
N HIS A 144 -23.75 7.60 1.40
CA HIS A 144 -22.36 7.76 1.87
C HIS A 144 -21.61 6.43 1.88
N GLU A 145 -22.28 5.31 2.13
CA GLU A 145 -21.69 3.98 2.05
C GLU A 145 -21.13 3.66 0.66
N LYS A 146 -21.84 4.07 -0.40
CA LYS A 146 -21.37 3.86 -1.76
C LYS A 146 -20.23 4.80 -2.13
N SER A 147 -20.33 6.05 -1.69
CA SER A 147 -19.24 7.02 -1.83
C SER A 147 -17.96 6.50 -1.16
N ALA A 148 -18.06 6.04 0.09
CA ALA A 148 -16.94 5.46 0.83
C ALA A 148 -16.36 4.21 0.14
N PHE A 149 -17.20 3.32 -0.37
CA PHE A 149 -16.76 2.14 -1.12
C PHE A 149 -15.95 2.51 -2.36
N ILE A 150 -16.40 3.49 -3.17
CA ILE A 150 -15.68 3.92 -4.37
C ILE A 150 -14.34 4.57 -4.00
N VAL A 151 -14.35 5.48 -3.02
CA VAL A 151 -13.15 6.15 -2.52
C VAL A 151 -12.12 5.15 -2.03
N HIS A 152 -12.53 4.19 -1.19
CA HIS A 152 -11.65 3.20 -0.59
C HIS A 152 -11.07 2.25 -1.63
N ALA A 153 -11.91 1.73 -2.55
CA ALA A 153 -11.49 0.80 -3.60
C ALA A 153 -10.54 1.41 -4.65
N THR A 154 -10.56 2.73 -4.83
CA THR A 154 -9.69 3.45 -5.78
C THR A 154 -8.46 4.08 -5.14
N SER A 155 -8.31 4.00 -3.82
CA SER A 155 -7.16 4.56 -3.09
C SER A 155 -5.98 3.58 -3.00
N THR A 156 -5.88 2.85 -1.90
CA THR A 156 -4.77 1.93 -1.65
C THR A 156 -4.63 0.84 -2.72
N PRO A 157 -5.70 0.17 -3.19
CA PRO A 157 -5.58 -0.81 -4.27
C PRO A 157 -4.95 -0.24 -5.54
N TRP A 158 -5.30 1.01 -5.91
CA TRP A 158 -4.71 1.66 -7.07
C TRP A 158 -3.26 2.09 -6.84
N CYS A 159 -2.91 2.58 -5.64
CA CYS A 159 -1.54 2.95 -5.32
C CYS A 159 -0.57 1.76 -5.45
N VAL A 160 -1.01 0.55 -5.12
CA VAL A 160 -0.20 -0.67 -5.28
C VAL A 160 -0.06 -1.10 -6.74
N LEU A 161 -1.09 -0.88 -7.56
CA LEU A 161 -1.05 -1.19 -8.99
C LEU A 161 -0.24 -0.17 -9.81
N PHE A 162 -0.19 1.08 -9.34
CA PHE A 162 0.44 2.15 -10.11
C PHE A 162 1.93 2.26 -9.78
N PRO A 163 2.83 1.93 -10.74
CA PRO A 163 4.25 1.75 -10.46
C PRO A 163 5.01 3.04 -10.14
N LEU A 164 4.35 4.20 -10.24
CA LEU A 164 4.94 5.51 -9.95
C LEU A 164 4.31 6.14 -8.69
N SER A 165 3.63 5.33 -7.90
CA SER A 165 3.07 5.76 -6.61
C SER A 165 4.13 5.86 -5.52
N GLY A 166 3.77 6.45 -4.39
CA GLY A 166 4.62 6.46 -3.20
C GLY A 166 4.91 5.06 -2.62
N TRP A 167 4.24 4.02 -3.13
CA TRP A 167 4.42 2.63 -2.68
C TRP A 167 5.58 1.91 -3.37
N LEU A 168 6.10 2.44 -4.50
CA LEU A 168 7.14 1.77 -5.29
C LEU A 168 8.34 1.34 -4.43
N ALA A 169 8.85 2.26 -3.60
CA ALA A 169 10.01 1.97 -2.73
C ALA A 169 9.71 0.86 -1.72
N ALA A 170 8.54 0.93 -1.06
CA ALA A 170 8.15 -0.07 -0.07
C ALA A 170 7.97 -1.46 -0.70
N LEU A 171 7.25 -1.54 -1.84
CA LEU A 171 7.01 -2.80 -2.54
C LEU A 171 8.31 -3.44 -3.05
N ALA A 172 9.22 -2.63 -3.62
CA ALA A 172 10.54 -3.11 -4.01
C ALA A 172 11.34 -3.59 -2.80
N GLY A 173 11.27 -2.87 -1.69
CA GLY A 173 11.89 -3.24 -0.43
C GLY A 173 11.37 -4.57 0.15
N TYR A 174 10.06 -4.83 0.08
CA TYR A 174 9.50 -6.12 0.50
C TYR A 174 9.96 -7.27 -0.40
N LEU A 175 10.15 -7.04 -1.68
CA LEU A 175 10.72 -8.04 -2.58
C LEU A 175 12.17 -8.37 -2.22
N THR A 176 12.99 -7.35 -1.96
CA THR A 176 14.38 -7.57 -1.57
C THR A 176 14.52 -8.24 -0.21
N SER A 177 13.69 -7.87 0.76
CA SER A 177 13.64 -8.55 2.08
C SER A 177 13.23 -10.03 1.95
N GLY A 178 12.42 -10.36 0.95
CA GLY A 178 12.04 -11.73 0.61
C GLY A 178 13.07 -12.49 -0.25
N GLY A 179 14.28 -11.94 -0.46
CA GLY A 179 15.37 -12.61 -1.16
C GLY A 179 15.44 -12.37 -2.67
N VAL A 180 14.61 -11.47 -3.23
CA VAL A 180 14.74 -11.05 -4.63
C VAL A 180 15.98 -10.16 -4.77
N PRO A 181 16.86 -10.39 -5.75
CA PRO A 181 18.03 -9.53 -5.98
C PRO A 181 17.64 -8.07 -6.23
N GLU A 182 18.41 -7.12 -5.67
CA GLU A 182 18.11 -5.69 -5.75
C GLU A 182 17.93 -5.17 -7.19
N ASN A 183 18.78 -5.64 -8.09
CA ASN A 183 18.73 -5.28 -9.51
C ASN A 183 17.49 -5.83 -10.24
N GLU A 184 16.82 -6.84 -9.68
CA GLU A 184 15.63 -7.46 -10.26
C GLU A 184 14.33 -6.99 -9.61
N ALA A 185 14.39 -6.40 -8.41
CA ALA A 185 13.23 -6.06 -7.60
C ALA A 185 12.18 -5.23 -8.37
N ILE A 186 12.59 -4.19 -9.08
CA ILE A 186 11.67 -3.36 -9.88
C ILE A 186 11.09 -4.17 -11.06
N SER A 187 11.87 -5.01 -11.72
CA SER A 187 11.37 -5.86 -12.82
C SER A 187 10.35 -6.88 -12.30
N VAL A 188 10.63 -7.53 -11.18
CA VAL A 188 9.70 -8.45 -10.52
C VAL A 188 8.43 -7.72 -10.08
N LEU A 189 8.55 -6.52 -9.51
CA LEU A 189 7.40 -5.70 -9.13
C LEU A 189 6.52 -5.39 -10.34
N LEU A 190 7.08 -4.91 -11.43
CA LEU A 190 6.31 -4.59 -12.65
C LEU A 190 5.59 -5.83 -13.22
N ARG A 191 6.23 -7.01 -13.15
CA ARG A 191 5.61 -8.27 -13.56
C ARG A 191 4.53 -8.76 -12.59
N SER A 192 4.59 -8.37 -11.31
CA SER A 192 3.57 -8.74 -10.32
C SER A 192 2.29 -7.91 -10.44
N ILE A 193 2.33 -6.71 -11.03
CA ILE A 193 1.17 -5.83 -11.20
C ILE A 193 0.00 -6.54 -11.91
N PRO A 194 0.15 -7.13 -13.12
CA PRO A 194 -0.93 -7.84 -13.79
C PRO A 194 -1.37 -9.13 -13.07
N LEU A 195 -0.59 -9.60 -12.12
CA LEU A 195 -0.87 -10.77 -11.29
C LEU A 195 -1.45 -10.40 -9.91
N ASN A 196 -1.63 -9.13 -9.61
CA ASN A 196 -2.31 -8.65 -8.40
C ASN A 196 -3.82 -8.58 -8.65
N PHE A 197 -4.46 -9.75 -8.70
CA PHE A 197 -5.86 -9.88 -9.11
C PHE A 197 -6.82 -9.14 -8.19
N TYR A 198 -6.58 -9.17 -6.87
CA TYR A 198 -7.48 -8.49 -5.94
C TYR A 198 -7.51 -6.97 -6.17
N CYS A 199 -6.36 -6.32 -6.28
CA CYS A 199 -6.31 -4.88 -6.53
C CYS A 199 -6.92 -4.51 -7.88
N ILE A 200 -6.69 -5.31 -8.93
CA ILE A 200 -7.31 -5.12 -10.25
C ILE A 200 -8.83 -5.22 -10.14
N LEU A 201 -9.35 -6.26 -9.49
CA LEU A 201 -10.78 -6.46 -9.30
C LEU A 201 -11.40 -5.39 -8.40
N ALA A 202 -10.70 -4.95 -7.34
CA ALA A 202 -11.17 -3.86 -6.48
C ALA A 202 -11.35 -2.57 -7.28
N VAL A 203 -10.36 -2.17 -8.05
CA VAL A 203 -10.40 -0.92 -8.83
C VAL A 203 -11.39 -0.99 -9.99
N PHE A 204 -11.22 -1.97 -10.88
CA PHE A 204 -12.04 -2.06 -12.10
C PHE A 204 -13.41 -2.68 -11.85
N GLY A 205 -13.55 -3.58 -10.87
CA GLY A 205 -14.83 -4.10 -10.42
C GLY A 205 -15.69 -2.99 -9.82
N THR A 206 -15.10 -2.07 -9.05
CA THR A 206 -15.82 -0.90 -8.52
C THR A 206 -16.24 0.06 -9.64
N LEU A 207 -15.43 0.21 -10.70
CA LEU A 207 -15.85 0.92 -11.90
C LEU A 207 -17.08 0.26 -12.53
N ALA A 208 -17.07 -1.06 -12.70
CA ALA A 208 -18.21 -1.81 -13.24
C ALA A 208 -19.45 -1.65 -12.36
N VAL A 209 -19.30 -1.74 -11.03
CA VAL A 209 -20.39 -1.49 -10.08
C VAL A 209 -20.98 -0.09 -10.27
N SER A 210 -20.13 0.92 -10.47
CA SER A 210 -20.54 2.32 -10.66
C SER A 210 -21.22 2.56 -12.01
N LEU A 211 -20.70 1.95 -13.08
CA LEU A 211 -21.24 2.08 -14.45
C LEU A 211 -22.58 1.38 -14.62
N PHE A 212 -22.68 0.14 -14.13
CA PHE A 212 -23.87 -0.69 -14.34
C PHE A 212 -24.89 -0.58 -13.21
N GLY A 213 -24.59 0.17 -12.13
CA GLY A 213 -25.49 0.33 -10.99
C GLY A 213 -25.72 -0.97 -10.22
N ILE A 214 -24.70 -1.82 -10.10
CA ILE A 214 -24.77 -3.13 -9.42
C ILE A 214 -24.79 -2.88 -7.91
N ASN A 215 -25.95 -3.08 -7.28
CA ASN A 215 -26.13 -2.92 -5.85
C ASN A 215 -26.49 -4.28 -5.21
N ILE A 216 -25.58 -4.81 -4.37
CA ILE A 216 -25.69 -6.14 -3.77
C ILE A 216 -25.99 -6.01 -2.26
N GLY A 217 -26.95 -6.79 -1.77
CA GLY A 217 -27.22 -6.96 -0.35
C GLY A 217 -27.41 -5.64 0.42
N PRO A 218 -26.58 -5.35 1.43
CA PRO A 218 -26.68 -4.13 2.24
C PRO A 218 -26.54 -2.83 1.43
N MET A 219 -25.72 -2.80 0.38
CA MET A 219 -25.55 -1.63 -0.49
C MET A 219 -26.86 -1.29 -1.23
N ARG A 220 -27.65 -2.30 -1.66
CA ARG A 220 -28.95 -2.08 -2.26
C ARG A 220 -29.90 -1.39 -1.29
N LYS A 221 -29.89 -1.81 -0.01
CA LYS A 221 -30.72 -1.16 1.03
C LYS A 221 -30.32 0.29 1.24
N ALA A 222 -29.02 0.62 1.19
CA ALA A 222 -28.52 1.99 1.29
C ALA A 222 -28.99 2.85 0.11
N GLU A 223 -28.93 2.33 -1.13
CA GLU A 223 -29.43 3.01 -2.32
C GLU A 223 -30.95 3.22 -2.27
N ASP A 224 -31.72 2.18 -1.92
CA ASP A 224 -33.18 2.26 -1.77
C ASP A 224 -33.58 3.29 -0.71
N ARG A 225 -32.83 3.39 0.40
CA ARG A 225 -33.02 4.39 1.45
C ARG A 225 -32.80 5.80 0.87
N ALA A 226 -31.64 6.04 0.24
CA ALA A 226 -31.31 7.34 -0.32
C ALA A 226 -32.34 7.80 -1.38
N GLU A 227 -32.88 6.88 -2.17
CA GLU A 227 -33.92 7.19 -3.16
C GLU A 227 -35.27 7.53 -2.53
N LYS A 228 -35.74 6.69 -1.58
CA LYS A 228 -37.09 6.79 -1.03
C LYS A 228 -37.23 7.89 0.02
N THR A 229 -36.22 8.07 0.85
CA THR A 229 -36.29 8.99 2.02
C THR A 229 -35.42 10.23 1.84
N GLY A 230 -34.47 10.22 0.91
CA GLY A 230 -33.46 11.26 0.77
C GLY A 230 -32.37 11.22 1.84
N SER A 231 -32.42 10.26 2.78
CA SER A 231 -31.39 10.10 3.82
C SER A 231 -30.18 9.37 3.25
N LEU A 232 -29.01 10.01 3.31
CA LEU A 232 -27.75 9.45 2.78
C LEU A 232 -27.07 8.51 3.77
N ASP A 233 -27.42 8.61 5.06
CA ASP A 233 -26.89 7.79 6.16
C ASP A 233 -27.98 6.90 6.76
N ASN A 234 -27.53 5.86 7.46
CA ASN A 234 -28.39 5.01 8.25
C ASN A 234 -28.91 5.78 9.47
N PRO A 235 -30.22 5.82 9.75
CA PRO A 235 -30.78 6.55 10.87
C PRO A 235 -30.12 6.16 12.20
N GLY A 236 -29.62 7.16 12.94
CA GLY A 236 -28.94 6.99 14.24
C GLY A 236 -27.44 6.63 14.16
N ARG A 237 -26.84 6.60 12.98
CA ARG A 237 -25.43 6.29 12.77
C ARG A 237 -24.73 7.26 11.80
N GLY A 238 -25.11 8.52 11.78
CA GLY A 238 -24.40 9.51 10.96
C GLY A 238 -22.92 9.59 11.37
N GLY A 239 -22.01 9.52 10.40
CA GLY A 239 -20.58 9.63 10.67
C GLY A 239 -20.24 10.99 11.24
N ALA A 240 -19.73 11.01 12.45
CA ALA A 240 -19.17 12.21 13.04
C ALA A 240 -17.91 12.59 12.25
N LEU A 241 -18.02 13.60 11.41
CA LEU A 241 -16.84 14.26 10.85
C LEU A 241 -16.12 14.95 12.00
N THR A 242 -14.90 14.58 12.23
CA THR A 242 -13.96 15.46 12.87
C THR A 242 -13.52 16.46 11.82
N ASP A 243 -13.96 17.73 11.94
CA ASP A 243 -13.50 18.86 11.12
C ASP A 243 -11.96 19.03 11.17
N GLU A 244 -11.30 18.34 12.07
CA GLU A 244 -9.85 18.30 12.25
C GLU A 244 -9.09 17.55 11.15
N ALA A 245 -9.73 16.65 10.41
CA ALA A 245 -9.06 15.87 9.35
C ALA A 245 -8.69 16.71 8.12
N MET A 246 -9.20 17.93 8.00
CA MET A 246 -8.98 18.80 6.86
C MET A 246 -8.59 20.22 7.29
N SER A 247 -7.32 20.42 7.58
CA SER A 247 -6.77 21.77 7.52
C SER A 247 -6.38 22.08 6.06
N PRO A 248 -7.22 22.81 5.30
CA PRO A 248 -6.87 23.17 3.93
C PRO A 248 -5.57 23.94 3.93
N SER A 249 -4.75 23.73 2.92
CA SER A 249 -3.53 24.51 2.73
C SER A 249 -3.88 26.00 2.73
N LYS A 250 -3.13 26.82 3.47
CA LYS A 250 -3.27 28.28 3.45
C LYS A 250 -2.71 28.87 2.14
N ALA A 251 -2.04 28.06 1.33
CA ALA A 251 -1.46 28.47 0.06
C ALA A 251 -2.54 28.60 -1.03
N LYS A 252 -2.31 29.52 -1.97
CA LYS A 252 -3.18 29.63 -3.16
C LYS A 252 -3.08 28.35 -3.98
N PRO A 253 -4.22 27.76 -4.39
CA PRO A 253 -4.24 26.55 -5.21
C PRO A 253 -3.42 26.71 -6.50
N ARG A 254 -2.47 25.80 -6.73
CA ARG A 254 -1.60 25.83 -7.94
C ARG A 254 -1.30 24.42 -8.40
N VAL A 255 -1.94 23.99 -9.47
CA VAL A 255 -1.74 22.66 -10.06
C VAL A 255 -0.29 22.33 -10.41
N LEU A 256 0.51 23.36 -10.73
CA LEU A 256 1.93 23.21 -11.07
C LEU A 256 2.74 22.59 -9.91
N ASN A 257 2.36 22.91 -8.66
CA ASN A 257 3.04 22.40 -7.47
C ASN A 257 2.86 20.89 -7.26
N MET A 258 1.90 20.28 -7.93
CA MET A 258 1.73 18.83 -7.99
C MET A 258 2.31 18.24 -9.28
N LEU A 259 1.92 18.77 -10.45
CA LEU A 259 2.25 18.15 -11.74
C LEU A 259 3.75 18.23 -12.06
N LEU A 260 4.44 19.33 -11.72
CA LEU A 260 5.85 19.49 -12.08
C LEU A 260 6.76 18.57 -11.27
N PRO A 261 6.69 18.49 -9.91
CA PRO A 261 7.52 17.57 -9.15
C PRO A 261 7.24 16.09 -9.49
N MET A 262 5.97 15.72 -9.73
CA MET A 262 5.61 14.38 -10.15
C MET A 262 6.12 14.08 -11.56
N GLY A 263 6.04 15.02 -12.48
CA GLY A 263 6.61 14.90 -13.82
C GLY A 263 8.14 14.72 -13.78
N VAL A 264 8.84 15.47 -12.92
CA VAL A 264 10.28 15.34 -12.71
C VAL A 264 10.62 13.98 -12.11
N LEU A 265 9.86 13.49 -11.12
CA LEU A 265 10.02 12.15 -10.55
C LEU A 265 10.00 11.08 -11.66
N ILE A 266 8.94 11.08 -12.45
CA ILE A 266 8.71 10.10 -13.53
C ILE A 266 9.80 10.20 -14.60
N ALA A 267 10.07 11.41 -15.08
CA ALA A 267 11.07 11.66 -16.13
C ALA A 267 12.47 11.22 -15.68
N THR A 268 12.84 11.50 -14.42
CA THR A 268 14.13 11.10 -13.86
C THR A 268 14.24 9.60 -13.73
N ILE A 269 13.20 8.91 -13.21
CA ILE A 269 13.20 7.45 -13.11
C ILE A 269 13.41 6.82 -14.48
N LEU A 270 12.66 7.25 -15.50
CA LEU A 270 12.77 6.72 -16.86
C LEU A 270 14.14 7.04 -17.49
N ALA A 271 14.66 8.25 -17.28
CA ALA A 271 15.97 8.65 -17.79
C ALA A 271 17.09 7.80 -17.17
N VAL A 272 17.13 7.65 -15.84
CA VAL A 272 18.15 6.88 -15.15
C VAL A 272 18.05 5.38 -15.50
N LEU A 273 16.84 4.82 -15.59
CA LEU A 273 16.63 3.44 -16.05
C LEU A 273 17.19 3.24 -17.48
N THR A 274 16.92 4.18 -18.38
CA THR A 274 17.38 4.10 -19.77
C THR A 274 18.90 4.24 -19.88
N ILE A 275 19.48 5.18 -19.13
CA ILE A 275 20.94 5.42 -19.13
C ILE A 275 21.68 4.21 -18.53
N THR A 276 21.26 3.74 -17.35
CA THR A 276 21.91 2.61 -16.67
C THR A 276 21.68 1.28 -17.38
N GLY A 277 20.53 1.13 -18.05
CA GLY A 277 20.18 -0.03 -18.87
C GLY A 277 20.71 0.03 -20.30
N LYS A 278 21.63 0.98 -20.62
CA LYS A 278 22.26 1.12 -21.95
C LYS A 278 21.24 1.18 -23.10
N GLY A 279 20.14 1.91 -22.90
CA GLY A 279 19.05 2.08 -23.85
C GLY A 279 17.86 1.14 -23.63
N ASN A 280 17.96 0.14 -22.73
CA ASN A 280 16.85 -0.73 -22.36
C ASN A 280 16.41 -0.46 -20.91
N PRO A 281 15.30 0.26 -20.67
CA PRO A 281 14.86 0.59 -19.32
C PRO A 281 14.60 -0.61 -18.40
N THR A 282 14.28 -1.78 -18.97
CA THR A 282 13.99 -2.99 -18.19
C THR A 282 15.23 -3.63 -17.56
N GLN A 283 16.43 -3.23 -18.03
CA GLN A 283 17.74 -3.68 -17.51
C GLN A 283 18.44 -2.60 -16.68
N GLY A 284 17.78 -1.48 -16.44
CA GLY A 284 18.33 -0.37 -15.70
C GLY A 284 18.38 -0.58 -14.18
N ALA A 285 19.19 0.22 -13.49
CA ALA A 285 19.36 0.19 -12.03
C ALA A 285 18.13 0.81 -11.33
N GLY A 286 17.12 -0.01 -11.04
CA GLY A 286 15.81 0.41 -10.54
C GLY A 286 15.89 1.20 -9.23
N MET A 287 16.61 0.70 -8.22
CA MET A 287 16.72 1.37 -6.91
C MET A 287 17.45 2.72 -7.03
N GLN A 288 18.50 2.77 -7.83
CA GLN A 288 19.22 4.02 -8.07
C GLN A 288 18.34 5.04 -8.80
N SER A 289 17.54 4.62 -9.79
CA SER A 289 16.62 5.49 -10.52
C SER A 289 15.56 6.09 -9.61
N LEU A 290 15.06 5.30 -8.65
CA LEU A 290 14.10 5.73 -7.65
C LEU A 290 14.70 6.83 -6.75
N LEU A 291 15.91 6.62 -6.22
CA LEU A 291 16.59 7.58 -5.35
C LEU A 291 16.78 8.92 -6.06
N TRP A 292 17.32 8.91 -7.28
CA TRP A 292 17.51 10.12 -8.08
C TRP A 292 16.19 10.82 -8.38
N GLY A 293 15.15 10.04 -8.72
CA GLY A 293 13.81 10.58 -8.96
C GLY A 293 13.26 11.30 -7.73
N CYS A 294 13.36 10.70 -6.55
CA CYS A 294 12.92 11.31 -5.29
C CYS A 294 13.70 12.57 -4.95
N ILE A 295 15.03 12.55 -5.06
CA ILE A 295 15.87 13.73 -4.77
C ILE A 295 15.49 14.91 -5.68
N LEU A 296 15.41 14.69 -7.00
CA LEU A 296 15.11 15.77 -7.94
C LEU A 296 13.67 16.27 -7.82
N ALA A 297 12.72 15.40 -7.51
CA ALA A 297 11.34 15.80 -7.27
C ALA A 297 11.19 16.66 -6.01
N VAL A 298 11.85 16.27 -4.90
CA VAL A 298 11.86 17.05 -3.65
C VAL A 298 12.55 18.40 -3.88
N LEU A 299 13.70 18.44 -4.54
CA LEU A 299 14.36 19.68 -4.89
C LEU A 299 13.46 20.58 -5.73
N THR A 300 12.74 20.02 -6.70
CA THR A 300 11.81 20.77 -7.55
C THR A 300 10.71 21.42 -6.74
N ILE A 301 10.05 20.70 -5.83
CA ILE A 301 8.99 21.30 -5.00
C ILE A 301 9.54 22.31 -4.01
N CYS A 302 10.73 22.09 -3.43
CA CYS A 302 11.39 23.07 -2.58
C CYS A 302 11.68 24.38 -3.33
N ILE A 303 12.24 24.30 -4.53
CA ILE A 303 12.50 25.46 -5.39
C ILE A 303 11.18 26.18 -5.73
N LEU A 304 10.13 25.46 -6.08
CA LEU A 304 8.82 26.04 -6.37
C LEU A 304 8.24 26.78 -5.15
N CYS A 305 8.33 26.21 -3.97
CA CYS A 305 7.83 26.83 -2.74
C CYS A 305 8.56 28.15 -2.43
N VAL A 306 9.88 28.16 -2.55
CA VAL A 306 10.70 29.36 -2.33
C VAL A 306 10.47 30.40 -3.43
N ALA A 307 10.51 30.01 -4.71
CA ALA A 307 10.31 30.91 -5.85
C ALA A 307 8.93 31.58 -5.85
N GLN A 308 7.90 30.84 -5.37
CA GLN A 308 6.54 31.33 -5.21
C GLN A 308 6.35 32.16 -3.93
N LYS A 309 7.37 32.28 -3.09
CA LYS A 309 7.32 32.94 -1.77
C LYS A 309 6.25 32.35 -0.83
N LEU A 310 6.00 31.04 -0.95
CA LEU A 310 5.11 30.31 -0.05
C LEU A 310 5.78 30.05 1.30
N PHE A 311 7.06 29.71 1.25
CA PHE A 311 7.92 29.44 2.39
C PHE A 311 9.29 30.08 2.19
N SER A 312 9.94 30.48 3.27
CA SER A 312 11.37 30.75 3.30
C SER A 312 12.17 29.45 3.14
N VAL A 313 13.47 29.54 2.92
CA VAL A 313 14.34 28.37 2.80
C VAL A 313 14.30 27.53 4.08
N ASP A 314 14.38 28.18 5.26
CA ASP A 314 14.34 27.47 6.54
C ASP A 314 12.98 26.80 6.78
N GLU A 315 11.88 27.46 6.42
CA GLU A 315 10.54 26.88 6.52
C GLU A 315 10.37 25.67 5.60
N VAL A 316 10.84 25.73 4.35
CA VAL A 316 10.77 24.60 3.42
C VAL A 316 11.53 23.39 3.97
N ILE A 317 12.72 23.61 4.54
CA ILE A 317 13.51 22.54 5.15
C ILE A 317 12.75 21.93 6.33
N ASN A 318 12.17 22.75 7.21
CA ASN A 318 11.36 22.28 8.33
C ASN A 318 10.13 21.49 7.89
N GLU A 319 9.40 21.96 6.87
CA GLU A 319 8.23 21.25 6.33
C GLU A 319 8.66 19.95 5.63
N MET A 320 9.81 19.93 4.96
CA MET A 320 10.41 18.71 4.39
C MET A 320 10.65 17.66 5.48
N PHE A 321 11.28 18.04 6.61
CA PHE A 321 11.52 17.12 7.72
C PHE A 321 10.22 16.64 8.37
N LYS A 322 9.18 17.49 8.47
CA LYS A 322 7.85 17.05 8.93
C LYS A 322 7.28 15.99 8.00
N GLY A 323 7.37 16.20 6.68
CA GLY A 323 6.94 15.22 5.69
C GLY A 323 7.70 13.90 5.80
N MET A 324 9.03 13.93 5.96
CA MET A 324 9.83 12.72 6.25
C MET A 324 9.33 12.03 7.52
N GLY A 325 9.02 12.81 8.56
CA GLY A 325 8.49 12.31 9.84
C GLY A 325 7.20 11.51 9.71
N THR A 326 6.33 11.85 8.76
CA THR A 326 5.08 11.10 8.53
C THR A 326 5.33 9.67 8.05
N MET A 327 6.49 9.43 7.41
CA MET A 327 6.86 8.10 6.89
C MET A 327 7.74 7.29 7.85
N LEU A 328 8.16 7.86 8.99
CA LEU A 328 9.00 7.15 9.97
C LEU A 328 8.40 5.83 10.47
N PRO A 329 7.10 5.73 10.80
CA PRO A 329 6.51 4.45 11.23
C PRO A 329 6.67 3.36 10.17
N VAL A 330 6.40 3.69 8.89
CA VAL A 330 6.50 2.73 7.80
C VAL A 330 7.96 2.39 7.48
N ALA A 331 8.87 3.38 7.52
CA ALA A 331 10.31 3.14 7.40
C ALA A 331 10.83 2.20 8.50
N GLY A 332 10.31 2.33 9.73
CA GLY A 332 10.60 1.39 10.81
C GLY A 332 10.12 -0.04 10.53
N ILE A 333 8.90 -0.20 9.98
CA ILE A 333 8.40 -1.51 9.56
C ILE A 333 9.27 -2.11 8.46
N LEU A 334 9.70 -1.31 7.49
CA LEU A 334 10.63 -1.74 6.42
C LEU A 334 11.98 -2.18 7.00
N LEU A 335 12.56 -1.40 7.90
CA LEU A 335 13.82 -1.74 8.56
C LEU A 335 13.71 -3.08 9.29
N PHE A 336 12.66 -3.28 10.06
CA PHE A 336 12.42 -4.54 10.78
C PHE A 336 12.15 -5.70 9.81
N GLY A 337 11.43 -5.45 8.72
CA GLY A 337 11.20 -6.43 7.65
C GLY A 337 12.50 -6.87 6.98
N PHE A 338 13.39 -5.94 6.63
CA PHE A 338 14.71 -6.25 6.08
C PHE A 338 15.56 -7.07 7.06
N THR A 339 15.61 -6.65 8.32
CA THR A 339 16.37 -7.36 9.36
C THR A 339 15.83 -8.78 9.55
N MET A 340 14.51 -8.95 9.62
CA MET A 340 13.87 -10.25 9.71
C MET A 340 14.14 -11.11 8.47
N GLY A 341 14.11 -10.51 7.27
CA GLY A 341 14.41 -11.20 6.02
C GLY A 341 15.82 -11.78 5.97
N ASN A 342 16.81 -11.01 6.41
CA ASN A 342 18.19 -11.48 6.50
C ASN A 342 18.30 -12.68 7.47
N LEU A 343 17.73 -12.56 8.66
CA LEU A 343 17.76 -13.63 9.68
C LEU A 343 17.01 -14.89 9.24
N VAL A 344 15.87 -14.76 8.55
CA VAL A 344 15.09 -15.89 7.98
C VAL A 344 15.90 -16.61 6.89
N LYS A 345 16.68 -15.85 6.10
CA LYS A 345 17.61 -16.40 5.11
C LYS A 345 18.76 -17.16 5.78
N ASP A 346 19.37 -16.59 6.82
CA ASP A 346 20.48 -17.22 7.57
C ASP A 346 20.03 -18.49 8.31
N LEU A 347 18.78 -18.53 8.76
CA LEU A 347 18.13 -19.72 9.33
C LEU A 347 17.77 -20.81 8.31
N ASP A 348 17.91 -20.53 7.01
CA ASP A 348 17.54 -21.46 5.92
C ASP A 348 16.06 -21.91 5.98
N THR A 349 15.19 -21.01 6.46
CA THR A 349 13.76 -21.28 6.70
C THR A 349 13.03 -21.68 5.43
N GLY A 350 13.33 -21.02 4.30
CA GLY A 350 12.70 -21.30 3.02
C GLY A 350 12.89 -22.75 2.55
N ASN A 351 14.13 -23.26 2.64
CA ASN A 351 14.44 -24.63 2.25
C ASN A 351 13.82 -25.65 3.20
N TYR A 352 13.79 -25.36 4.52
CA TYR A 352 13.12 -26.24 5.46
C TYR A 352 11.62 -26.32 5.20
N LEU A 353 10.94 -25.17 5.05
CA LEU A 353 9.52 -25.15 4.72
C LEU A 353 9.24 -25.88 3.41
N THR A 354 10.05 -25.66 2.39
CA THR A 354 9.96 -26.40 1.12
C THR A 354 10.00 -27.90 1.34
N SER A 355 10.95 -28.40 2.14
CA SER A 355 11.08 -29.84 2.41
C SER A 355 9.85 -30.45 3.12
N VAL A 356 9.23 -29.66 4.01
CA VAL A 356 8.00 -30.09 4.74
C VAL A 356 6.79 -30.03 3.79
N PHE A 357 6.66 -28.97 3.01
CA PHE A 357 5.49 -28.80 2.12
C PHE A 357 5.50 -29.71 0.90
N MET A 358 6.67 -30.01 0.32
CA MET A 358 6.79 -30.93 -0.83
C MET A 358 6.25 -32.34 -0.53
N GLY A 359 6.17 -32.74 0.74
CA GLY A 359 5.57 -34.01 1.15
C GLY A 359 4.07 -33.99 1.41
N VAL A 360 3.45 -32.80 1.54
CA VAL A 360 2.09 -32.63 2.04
C VAL A 360 1.20 -31.84 1.07
N LEU A 361 1.72 -30.81 0.43
CA LEU A 361 0.97 -29.88 -0.42
C LEU A 361 1.65 -29.71 -1.77
N SER A 362 0.84 -29.58 -2.85
CA SER A 362 1.38 -29.19 -4.16
C SER A 362 2.00 -27.78 -4.09
N PRO A 363 3.24 -27.58 -4.56
CA PRO A 363 3.85 -26.26 -4.66
C PRO A 363 2.97 -25.24 -5.39
N ALA A 364 2.17 -25.68 -6.34
CA ALA A 364 1.21 -24.89 -7.11
C ALA A 364 0.18 -24.16 -6.24
N LEU A 365 -0.07 -24.60 -5.00
CA LEU A 365 -1.00 -23.96 -4.08
C LEU A 365 -0.38 -22.79 -3.30
N LEU A 366 0.95 -22.60 -3.36
CA LEU A 366 1.65 -21.55 -2.61
C LEU A 366 1.08 -20.14 -2.86
N PRO A 367 0.79 -19.68 -4.11
CA PRO A 367 0.22 -18.36 -4.33
C PRO A 367 -1.15 -18.19 -3.65
N ALA A 368 -2.02 -19.18 -3.75
CA ALA A 368 -3.36 -19.15 -3.15
C ALA A 368 -3.31 -19.13 -1.61
N LEU A 369 -2.44 -19.95 -1.01
CA LEU A 369 -2.23 -19.96 0.44
C LEU A 369 -1.61 -18.66 0.94
N SER A 370 -0.63 -18.11 0.22
CA SER A 370 -0.03 -16.80 0.53
C SER A 370 -1.10 -15.71 0.52
N PHE A 371 -1.99 -15.70 -0.48
CA PHE A 371 -3.09 -14.74 -0.56
C PHE A 371 -4.04 -14.87 0.65
N LEU A 372 -4.48 -16.09 0.99
CA LEU A 372 -5.38 -16.33 2.13
C LEU A 372 -4.76 -15.92 3.47
N LEU A 373 -3.50 -16.27 3.72
CA LEU A 373 -2.82 -15.92 4.96
C LEU A 373 -2.63 -14.41 5.08
N CYS A 374 -2.27 -13.74 3.98
CA CYS A 374 -2.17 -12.27 3.95
C CYS A 374 -3.52 -11.61 4.20
N MET A 375 -4.61 -12.13 3.63
CA MET A 375 -5.97 -11.63 3.89
C MET A 375 -6.32 -11.68 5.37
N LEU A 376 -6.09 -12.81 6.03
CA LEU A 376 -6.41 -13.00 7.45
C LEU A 376 -5.55 -12.12 8.35
N LEU A 377 -4.24 -12.07 8.10
CA LEU A 377 -3.30 -11.28 8.89
C LEU A 377 -3.58 -9.79 8.77
N SER A 378 -3.77 -9.30 7.54
CA SER A 378 -4.04 -7.88 7.28
C SER A 378 -5.41 -7.45 7.83
N PHE A 379 -6.44 -8.29 7.68
CA PHE A 379 -7.76 -8.03 8.26
C PHE A 379 -7.71 -7.89 9.78
N ALA A 380 -6.96 -8.77 10.45
CA ALA A 380 -6.84 -8.78 11.90
C ALA A 380 -6.00 -7.62 12.45
N THR A 381 -4.97 -7.19 11.71
CA THR A 381 -4.04 -6.12 12.12
C THR A 381 -4.47 -4.74 11.62
N GLY A 382 -5.31 -4.67 10.60
CA GLY A 382 -5.72 -3.42 9.95
C GLY A 382 -4.60 -2.74 9.15
N THR A 383 -3.52 -3.46 8.78
CA THR A 383 -2.39 -2.87 8.06
C THR A 383 -1.90 -3.74 6.91
N SER A 384 -1.90 -3.17 5.71
CA SER A 384 -1.36 -3.83 4.52
C SER A 384 0.17 -3.87 4.54
N MET A 385 0.84 -2.75 4.85
CA MET A 385 2.30 -2.65 4.82
C MET A 385 2.96 -3.58 5.85
N GLY A 386 2.41 -3.65 7.07
CA GLY A 386 2.91 -4.58 8.09
C GLY A 386 2.75 -6.05 7.69
N THR A 387 1.63 -6.38 7.06
CA THR A 387 1.40 -7.73 6.53
C THR A 387 2.37 -8.06 5.40
N MET A 388 2.61 -7.13 4.47
CA MET A 388 3.58 -7.31 3.38
C MET A 388 4.99 -7.53 3.94
N ALA A 389 5.40 -6.76 4.96
CA ALA A 389 6.71 -6.90 5.60
C ALA A 389 6.91 -8.30 6.21
N ILE A 390 5.92 -8.83 6.92
CA ILE A 390 5.98 -10.16 7.54
C ILE A 390 5.91 -11.27 6.48
N MET A 391 4.96 -11.19 5.57
CA MET A 391 4.66 -12.31 4.67
C MET A 391 5.62 -12.40 3.48
N SER A 392 6.24 -11.30 3.06
CA SER A 392 7.23 -11.34 1.98
C SER A 392 8.47 -12.14 2.38
N VAL A 393 8.94 -11.98 3.62
CA VAL A 393 10.12 -12.72 4.11
C VAL A 393 9.85 -14.22 4.35
N ILE A 394 8.60 -14.64 4.28
CA ILE A 394 8.18 -16.03 4.42
C ILE A 394 7.84 -16.62 3.04
N CYS A 395 6.92 -15.99 2.31
CA CYS A 395 6.36 -16.55 1.08
C CYS A 395 7.33 -16.48 -0.11
N LEU A 396 8.13 -15.40 -0.23
CA LEU A 396 9.03 -15.25 -1.38
C LEU A 396 10.21 -16.22 -1.35
N PRO A 397 10.91 -16.46 -0.22
CA PRO A 397 11.94 -17.50 -0.15
C PRO A 397 11.38 -18.90 -0.44
N MET A 398 10.16 -19.20 -0.01
CA MET A 398 9.48 -20.45 -0.37
C MET A 398 9.25 -20.53 -1.88
N ALA A 399 8.77 -19.45 -2.52
CA ALA A 399 8.59 -19.41 -3.97
C ALA A 399 9.90 -19.66 -4.72
N ILE A 400 10.99 -19.02 -4.29
CA ILE A 400 12.33 -19.19 -4.85
C ILE A 400 12.76 -20.66 -4.71
N SER A 401 12.66 -21.24 -3.52
CA SER A 401 13.08 -22.61 -3.23
C SER A 401 12.24 -23.68 -3.93
N MET A 402 10.95 -23.41 -4.14
CA MET A 402 10.02 -24.33 -4.83
C MET A 402 10.00 -24.15 -6.36
N GLY A 403 10.69 -23.14 -6.89
CA GLY A 403 10.68 -22.83 -8.32
C GLY A 403 9.35 -22.28 -8.83
N ILE A 404 8.54 -21.68 -7.94
CA ILE A 404 7.26 -21.05 -8.29
C ILE A 404 7.51 -19.60 -8.73
N SER A 405 6.68 -19.13 -9.66
CA SER A 405 6.74 -17.75 -10.18
C SER A 405 6.74 -16.70 -9.06
N ILE A 406 7.88 -16.05 -8.84
CA ILE A 406 8.04 -14.99 -7.82
C ILE A 406 7.04 -13.84 -8.04
N PRO A 407 6.82 -13.32 -9.28
CA PRO A 407 5.82 -12.30 -9.52
C PRO A 407 4.39 -12.73 -9.15
N LEU A 408 4.03 -14.00 -9.33
CA LEU A 408 2.71 -14.53 -8.96
C LEU A 408 2.51 -14.54 -7.44
N VAL A 409 3.51 -15.02 -6.70
CA VAL A 409 3.46 -15.04 -5.22
C VAL A 409 3.50 -13.61 -4.67
N ALA A 410 4.31 -12.72 -5.24
CA ALA A 410 4.33 -11.31 -4.86
C ALA A 410 2.97 -10.63 -5.08
N GLY A 411 2.33 -10.86 -6.23
CA GLY A 411 0.97 -10.38 -6.51
C GLY A 411 -0.05 -10.91 -5.50
N ALA A 412 0.09 -12.17 -5.09
CA ALA A 412 -0.77 -12.79 -4.08
C ALA A 412 -0.56 -12.18 -2.68
N VAL A 413 0.69 -11.99 -2.25
CA VAL A 413 1.02 -11.36 -0.96
C VAL A 413 0.50 -9.92 -0.91
N PHE A 414 0.80 -9.13 -1.93
CA PHE A 414 0.37 -7.73 -1.99
C PHE A 414 -1.15 -7.61 -2.09
N GLY A 415 -1.79 -8.39 -2.95
CA GLY A 415 -3.25 -8.41 -3.10
C GLY A 415 -3.98 -8.85 -1.84
N GLY A 416 -3.49 -9.89 -1.16
CA GLY A 416 -4.06 -10.38 0.09
C GLY A 416 -3.91 -9.38 1.23
N ALA A 417 -2.76 -8.72 1.33
CA ALA A 417 -2.53 -7.66 2.30
C ALA A 417 -3.47 -6.46 2.07
N ILE A 418 -3.68 -6.07 0.82
CA ILE A 418 -4.62 -4.99 0.47
C ILE A 418 -6.08 -5.41 0.73
N PHE A 419 -6.47 -6.66 0.49
CA PHE A 419 -7.82 -7.12 0.86
C PHE A 419 -8.09 -6.89 2.35
N GLY A 420 -7.17 -7.30 3.22
CA GLY A 420 -7.35 -7.19 4.66
C GLY A 420 -7.47 -5.74 5.11
N ASP A 421 -6.60 -4.88 4.62
CA ASP A 421 -6.66 -3.43 4.83
C ASP A 421 -8.00 -2.84 4.36
N HIS A 422 -8.40 -3.15 3.13
CA HIS A 422 -9.65 -2.68 2.51
C HIS A 422 -10.92 -3.21 3.22
N ALA A 423 -10.88 -4.40 3.80
CA ALA A 423 -12.02 -5.02 4.47
C ALA A 423 -12.10 -4.74 5.98
N SER A 424 -10.99 -4.36 6.62
CA SER A 424 -10.89 -4.23 8.08
C SER A 424 -11.52 -2.93 8.61
N PRO A 425 -12.33 -2.99 9.68
CA PRO A 425 -12.90 -1.79 10.29
C PRO A 425 -11.88 -0.96 11.08
N ILE A 426 -10.69 -1.48 11.33
CA ILE A 426 -9.63 -0.80 12.11
C ILE A 426 -8.50 -0.25 11.21
N SER A 427 -8.63 -0.37 9.90
CA SER A 427 -7.68 0.19 8.94
C SER A 427 -7.78 1.73 8.89
N ASP A 428 -6.63 2.38 8.75
CA ASP A 428 -6.54 3.83 8.60
C ASP A 428 -7.25 4.32 7.32
N THR A 429 -7.15 3.58 6.21
CA THR A 429 -7.81 3.92 4.95
C THR A 429 -9.33 3.73 5.02
N THR A 430 -9.82 2.74 5.79
CA THR A 430 -11.24 2.61 6.12
C THR A 430 -11.74 3.84 6.89
N ILE A 431 -11.00 4.23 7.94
CA ILE A 431 -11.36 5.40 8.77
C ILE A 431 -11.36 6.67 7.92
N MET A 432 -10.32 6.89 7.09
CA MET A 432 -10.20 8.07 6.24
C MET A 432 -11.28 8.16 5.17
N SER A 433 -11.60 7.05 4.50
CA SER A 433 -12.67 7.02 3.49
C SER A 433 -14.04 7.31 4.11
N CYS A 434 -14.30 6.79 5.31
CA CYS A 434 -15.52 7.06 6.05
C CYS A 434 -15.61 8.52 6.52
N ALA A 435 -14.55 9.03 7.14
CA ALA A 435 -14.50 10.40 7.66
C ALA A 435 -14.77 11.44 6.57
N THR A 436 -14.15 11.27 5.40
CA THR A 436 -14.25 12.23 4.29
C THR A 436 -15.57 12.17 3.53
N THR A 437 -16.20 11.00 3.47
CA THR A 437 -17.50 10.82 2.82
C THR A 437 -18.69 11.00 3.76
N GLY A 438 -18.45 11.02 5.08
CA GLY A 438 -19.50 11.13 6.11
C GLY A 438 -20.16 9.81 6.47
N CYS A 439 -19.59 8.67 6.07
CA CYS A 439 -20.13 7.34 6.31
C CYS A 439 -19.78 6.81 7.70
N ASP A 440 -20.66 6.06 8.34
CA ASP A 440 -20.32 5.25 9.50
C ASP A 440 -19.40 4.09 9.11
N ILE A 441 -18.34 3.82 9.92
CA ILE A 441 -17.34 2.79 9.64
C ILE A 441 -17.96 1.40 9.51
N ILE A 442 -18.87 1.05 10.41
CA ILE A 442 -19.49 -0.27 10.42
C ILE A 442 -20.45 -0.45 9.26
N ASP A 443 -21.18 0.61 8.88
CA ASP A 443 -22.07 0.58 7.73
C ASP A 443 -21.28 0.51 6.42
N HIS A 444 -20.14 1.21 6.32
CA HIS A 444 -19.20 1.08 5.21
C HIS A 444 -18.70 -0.36 5.06
N VAL A 445 -18.13 -0.94 6.13
CA VAL A 445 -17.61 -2.32 6.10
C VAL A 445 -18.70 -3.32 5.74
N LYS A 446 -19.91 -3.21 6.32
CA LYS A 446 -21.04 -4.09 6.00
C LYS A 446 -21.49 -4.00 4.55
N THR A 447 -21.49 -2.81 3.98
CA THR A 447 -21.99 -2.59 2.61
C THR A 447 -20.97 -2.97 1.55
N GLN A 448 -19.67 -2.80 1.81
CA GLN A 448 -18.62 -3.20 0.87
C GLN A 448 -18.28 -4.70 0.94
N MET A 449 -18.46 -5.36 2.09
CA MET A 449 -18.04 -6.75 2.32
C MET A 449 -18.49 -7.73 1.23
N PRO A 450 -19.74 -7.72 0.72
CA PRO A 450 -20.13 -8.62 -0.36
C PRO A 450 -19.27 -8.48 -1.62
N TYR A 451 -18.89 -7.26 -1.98
CA TYR A 451 -18.07 -6.99 -3.17
C TYR A 451 -16.64 -7.45 -2.99
N VAL A 452 -16.01 -7.07 -1.86
CA VAL A 452 -14.61 -7.41 -1.61
C VAL A 452 -14.42 -8.93 -1.44
N LEU A 453 -15.42 -9.64 -0.89
CA LEU A 453 -15.41 -11.10 -0.82
C LEU A 453 -15.55 -11.75 -2.20
N ILE A 454 -16.38 -11.21 -3.10
CA ILE A 454 -16.47 -11.69 -4.49
C ILE A 454 -15.13 -11.48 -5.19
N PHE A 455 -14.52 -10.30 -5.06
CA PHE A 455 -13.21 -10.02 -5.65
C PHE A 455 -12.12 -10.95 -5.09
N ALA A 456 -12.14 -11.20 -3.79
CA ALA A 456 -11.22 -12.12 -3.14
C ALA A 456 -11.42 -13.57 -3.60
N ALA A 457 -12.66 -14.05 -3.72
CA ALA A 457 -12.97 -15.39 -4.20
C ALA A 457 -12.50 -15.60 -5.64
N ILE A 458 -12.74 -14.63 -6.53
CA ILE A 458 -12.24 -14.69 -7.91
C ILE A 458 -10.72 -14.70 -7.93
N SER A 459 -10.08 -13.84 -7.12
CA SER A 459 -8.61 -13.78 -7.02
C SER A 459 -8.02 -15.10 -6.53
N LEU A 460 -8.64 -15.72 -5.52
CA LEU A 460 -8.21 -17.01 -4.99
C LEU A 460 -8.26 -18.10 -6.07
N VAL A 461 -9.37 -18.18 -6.82
CA VAL A 461 -9.51 -19.13 -7.94
C VAL A 461 -8.42 -18.90 -8.98
N LEU A 462 -8.14 -17.64 -9.34
CA LEU A 462 -7.07 -17.31 -10.30
C LEU A 462 -5.70 -17.71 -9.78
N TYR A 463 -5.38 -17.49 -8.49
CA TYR A 463 -4.12 -17.94 -7.91
C TYR A 463 -4.00 -19.46 -7.86
N VAL A 464 -5.09 -20.19 -7.60
CA VAL A 464 -5.07 -21.66 -7.71
C VAL A 464 -4.80 -22.08 -9.14
N VAL A 465 -5.55 -21.57 -10.12
CA VAL A 465 -5.40 -21.96 -11.54
C VAL A 465 -3.99 -21.64 -12.05
N LEU A 466 -3.52 -20.40 -11.83
CA LEU A 466 -2.20 -20.00 -12.34
C LEU A 466 -1.04 -20.66 -11.59
N GLY A 467 -1.21 -21.02 -10.33
CA GLY A 467 -0.21 -21.80 -9.62
C GLY A 467 0.05 -23.18 -10.24
N PHE A 468 -0.95 -23.79 -10.90
CA PHE A 468 -0.78 -25.04 -11.65
C PHE A 468 -0.29 -24.83 -13.09
N VAL A 469 -0.37 -23.62 -13.63
CA VAL A 469 -0.01 -23.33 -15.04
C VAL A 469 1.37 -22.70 -15.15
N MET A 470 1.79 -21.91 -14.17
CA MET A 470 3.04 -21.13 -14.15
C MET A 470 4.09 -21.73 -13.21
#